data_f0ae23e6bdf32522b2d364d954ab6e17
#
_entry.id   f0ae23e6bdf32522b2d364d954ab6e17
#
_cell.length_a   1.000
_cell.length_b   1.000
_cell.length_c   1.000
_cell.angle_alpha   90.00
_cell.angle_beta   90.00
_cell.angle_gamma   90.00
#
_symmetry.space_group_name_H-M   'P 1'
#
loop_
_entity.id
_entity.type
_entity.pdbx_description
1 polymer ?
#
loop_
_entity_poly.entity_id
_entity_poly.type
_entity_poly.pdbx_seq_one_letter_code
_entity_poly.pdbx_strand_id
1 'polypeptide(L)'
;IKSTGKKLNYYEEYFRYKPRPSIKTADYIKEIKSEYKRLEKENRELNLLLSQFITDEELNIKQEKEERSFDVEEKAYKYGRLPKEQWDKLTYIEKLDVVLERYQNSWKDKLNIGLEFERYCGYLYERKGYQVKYWGILNGKADGGIDLVAKSKTKTLYIQCKYWGTSKTIRENTISQLFGSALKMALDNGETYETFIKKVKAEKIRVILLTKTEISEEAKTFCEKLNVIYQEKIEIKQDYPRVKLVYGEEKIFYIPTDLQYDNIAFGSTNKDYSRAFTCKEAEEKGYRHCYKWRGN
;
A
#
# COMPACT_ATOMS: atom_id res chain seq x y z
N ILE A 1 -13.36 -17.88 -14.20
CA ILE A 1 -12.56 -17.70 -12.97
C ILE A 1 -12.05 -19.07 -12.47
N LYS A 2 -12.89 -20.12 -12.40
CA LYS A 2 -12.46 -21.49 -12.01
C LYS A 2 -11.40 -22.12 -12.94
N SER A 3 -11.30 -21.70 -14.20
CA SER A 3 -10.34 -22.24 -15.16
C SER A 3 -8.92 -21.65 -14.99
N THR A 4 -8.80 -20.44 -14.47
CA THR A 4 -7.50 -19.78 -14.23
C THR A 4 -6.76 -20.37 -13.03
N GLY A 5 -7.47 -20.73 -11.96
CA GLY A 5 -6.86 -21.35 -10.77
C GLY A 5 -6.24 -22.73 -11.06
N LYS A 6 -6.91 -23.57 -11.87
CA LYS A 6 -6.37 -24.87 -12.29
C LYS A 6 -5.13 -24.75 -13.19
N LYS A 7 -5.09 -23.76 -14.08
CA LYS A 7 -3.90 -23.52 -14.91
C LYS A 7 -2.69 -23.03 -14.09
N LEU A 8 -2.91 -22.15 -13.11
CA LEU A 8 -1.83 -21.67 -12.24
C LEU A 8 -1.17 -22.82 -11.44
N ASN A 9 -1.97 -23.68 -10.81
CA ASN A 9 -1.45 -24.84 -10.07
C ASN A 9 -0.67 -25.82 -10.98
N TYR A 10 -1.15 -26.05 -12.22
CA TYR A 10 -0.45 -26.88 -13.18
C TYR A 10 0.96 -26.32 -13.55
N TYR A 11 1.07 -25.01 -13.71
CA TYR A 11 2.34 -24.36 -14.02
C TYR A 11 3.29 -24.31 -12.82
N GLU A 12 2.79 -24.08 -11.61
CA GLU A 12 3.61 -24.16 -10.39
C GLU A 12 4.19 -25.55 -10.16
N GLU A 13 3.40 -26.61 -10.37
CA GLU A 13 3.90 -28.00 -10.32
C GLU A 13 4.88 -28.29 -11.44
N TYR A 14 4.62 -27.84 -12.66
CA TYR A 14 5.47 -28.06 -13.81
C TYR A 14 6.89 -27.47 -13.60
N PHE A 15 7.00 -26.28 -13.00
CA PHE A 15 8.28 -25.62 -12.76
C PHE A 15 9.02 -26.12 -11.51
N ARG A 16 8.35 -26.80 -10.61
CA ARG A 16 8.96 -27.35 -9.39
C ARG A 16 9.88 -28.56 -9.66
N TYR A 17 9.71 -29.24 -10.81
CA TYR A 17 10.35 -30.52 -11.10
C TYR A 17 11.25 -30.54 -12.34
N LYS A 18 11.55 -29.42 -12.99
CA LYS A 18 12.41 -29.46 -14.21
C LYS A 18 13.73 -28.71 -14.08
N PRO A 19 14.82 -29.32 -14.65
CA PRO A 19 16.09 -28.64 -14.79
C PRO A 19 15.98 -27.45 -15.75
N ARG A 20 16.88 -26.49 -15.63
CA ARG A 20 16.91 -25.16 -16.30
C ARG A 20 16.15 -25.08 -17.62
N PRO A 21 15.15 -24.22 -17.73
CA PRO A 21 14.34 -24.10 -18.94
C PRO A 21 15.19 -23.70 -20.15
N SER A 22 14.84 -24.21 -21.33
CA SER A 22 15.40 -23.73 -22.61
C SER A 22 15.04 -22.23 -22.80
N ILE A 23 15.75 -21.53 -23.70
CA ILE A 23 15.49 -20.11 -24.01
C ILE A 23 14.03 -19.89 -24.37
N LYS A 24 13.40 -20.77 -25.16
CA LYS A 24 11.97 -20.72 -25.50
C LYS A 24 11.07 -20.84 -24.26
N THR A 25 11.44 -21.63 -23.28
CA THR A 25 10.69 -21.78 -22.03
C THR A 25 10.85 -20.55 -21.13
N ALA A 26 12.01 -19.89 -21.16
CA ALA A 26 12.25 -18.65 -20.44
C ALA A 26 11.41 -17.49 -20.99
N ASP A 27 11.28 -17.39 -22.31
CA ASP A 27 10.41 -16.40 -22.97
C ASP A 27 8.93 -16.64 -22.65
N TYR A 28 8.49 -17.90 -22.68
CA TYR A 28 7.13 -18.28 -22.29
C TYR A 28 6.83 -17.98 -20.81
N ILE A 29 7.80 -18.21 -19.91
CA ILE A 29 7.67 -17.81 -18.50
C ILE A 29 7.57 -16.29 -18.36
N LYS A 30 8.32 -15.55 -19.16
CA LYS A 30 8.26 -14.07 -19.16
C LYS A 30 6.90 -13.56 -19.63
N GLU A 31 6.33 -14.20 -20.65
CA GLU A 31 5.00 -13.90 -21.18
C GLU A 31 3.91 -14.19 -20.13
N ILE A 32 3.92 -15.38 -19.49
CA ILE A 32 2.99 -15.72 -18.40
C ILE A 32 3.10 -14.75 -17.22
N LYS A 33 4.32 -14.37 -16.82
CA LYS A 33 4.52 -13.39 -15.76
C LYS A 33 3.98 -12.02 -16.14
N SER A 34 4.08 -11.64 -17.42
CA SER A 34 3.50 -10.38 -17.91
C SER A 34 1.97 -10.41 -17.91
N GLU A 35 1.39 -11.54 -18.33
CA GLU A 35 -0.06 -11.80 -18.31
C GLU A 35 -0.62 -11.81 -16.90
N TYR A 36 0.06 -12.49 -15.97
CA TYR A 36 -0.31 -12.50 -14.55
C TYR A 36 -0.32 -11.09 -13.96
N LYS A 37 0.71 -10.28 -14.25
CA LYS A 37 0.77 -8.88 -13.81
C LYS A 37 -0.35 -8.03 -14.43
N ARG A 38 -0.74 -8.32 -15.68
CA ARG A 38 -1.88 -7.65 -16.33
C ARG A 38 -3.18 -7.99 -15.63
N LEU A 39 -3.42 -9.27 -15.36
CA LEU A 39 -4.63 -9.73 -14.65
C LEU A 39 -4.72 -9.22 -13.22
N GLU A 40 -3.58 -9.15 -12.49
CA GLU A 40 -3.55 -8.52 -11.17
C GLU A 40 -3.89 -7.02 -11.22
N LYS A 41 -3.48 -6.34 -12.29
CA LYS A 41 -3.81 -4.93 -12.51
C LYS A 41 -5.29 -4.75 -12.81
N GLU A 42 -5.84 -5.56 -13.75
CA GLU A 42 -7.26 -5.55 -14.11
C GLU A 42 -8.15 -5.85 -12.89
N ASN A 43 -7.77 -6.81 -12.04
CA ASN A 43 -8.47 -7.09 -10.79
C ASN A 43 -8.45 -5.91 -9.80
N ARG A 44 -7.31 -5.21 -9.70
CA ARG A 44 -7.23 -4.00 -8.86
C ARG A 44 -8.09 -2.85 -9.40
N GLU A 45 -8.07 -2.64 -10.71
CA GLU A 45 -8.88 -1.62 -11.39
C GLU A 45 -10.39 -1.92 -11.26
N LEU A 46 -10.79 -3.19 -11.40
CA LEU A 46 -12.16 -3.65 -11.19
C LEU A 46 -12.62 -3.45 -9.73
N ASN A 47 -11.77 -3.78 -8.77
CA ASN A 47 -12.07 -3.56 -7.35
C ASN A 47 -12.17 -2.08 -7.00
N LEU A 48 -11.34 -1.24 -7.63
CA LEU A 48 -11.40 0.21 -7.47
C LEU A 48 -12.69 0.79 -8.07
N LEU A 49 -13.09 0.34 -9.27
CA LEU A 49 -14.36 0.72 -9.89
C LEU A 49 -15.55 0.27 -9.06
N LEU A 50 -15.53 -0.95 -8.56
CA LEU A 50 -16.57 -1.49 -7.68
C LEU A 50 -16.68 -0.68 -6.38
N SER A 51 -15.57 -0.23 -5.79
CA SER A 51 -15.59 0.60 -4.57
C SER A 51 -16.19 2.00 -4.79
N GLN A 52 -16.27 2.48 -6.03
CA GLN A 52 -16.91 3.75 -6.35
C GLN A 52 -18.43 3.65 -6.50
N PHE A 53 -18.96 2.45 -6.75
CA PHE A 53 -20.38 2.21 -7.04
C PHE A 53 -21.11 1.43 -5.95
N ILE A 54 -20.38 0.90 -4.97
CA ILE A 54 -20.93 0.04 -3.92
C ILE A 54 -20.81 0.79 -2.59
N THR A 55 -21.89 0.89 -1.84
CA THR A 55 -21.87 1.46 -0.48
C THR A 55 -21.03 0.59 0.46
N ASP A 56 -20.49 1.21 1.54
CA ASP A 56 -19.67 0.48 2.52
C ASP A 56 -20.38 -0.76 3.08
N GLU A 57 -21.72 -0.75 3.18
CA GLU A 57 -22.51 -1.90 3.60
C GLU A 57 -22.54 -3.02 2.54
N GLU A 58 -22.68 -2.68 1.26
CA GLU A 58 -22.66 -3.64 0.16
C GLU A 58 -21.27 -4.23 -0.08
N LEU A 59 -20.21 -3.44 0.12
CA LEU A 59 -18.83 -3.92 0.09
C LEU A 59 -18.57 -4.92 1.23
N ASN A 60 -19.05 -4.62 2.43
CA ASN A 60 -18.94 -5.53 3.58
C ASN A 60 -19.68 -6.84 3.32
N ILE A 61 -20.91 -6.79 2.76
CA ILE A 61 -21.71 -7.99 2.41
C ILE A 61 -21.02 -8.82 1.32
N LYS A 62 -20.40 -8.16 0.33
CA LYS A 62 -19.70 -8.85 -0.75
C LYS A 62 -18.40 -9.48 -0.27
N GLN A 63 -17.65 -8.79 0.56
CA GLN A 63 -16.45 -9.30 1.21
C GLN A 63 -16.77 -10.47 2.15
N GLU A 64 -17.85 -10.38 2.95
CA GLU A 64 -18.33 -11.49 3.78
C GLU A 64 -18.72 -12.73 2.95
N LYS A 65 -19.26 -12.53 1.73
CA LYS A 65 -19.60 -13.64 0.82
C LYS A 65 -18.38 -14.25 0.13
N GLU A 66 -17.41 -13.43 -0.26
CA GLU A 66 -16.16 -13.90 -0.87
C GLU A 66 -15.25 -14.59 0.17
N GLU A 67 -15.24 -14.13 1.41
CA GLU A 67 -14.50 -14.74 2.51
C GLU A 67 -15.15 -16.05 2.99
N ARG A 68 -16.48 -16.16 2.98
CA ARG A 68 -17.15 -17.45 3.20
C ARG A 68 -16.83 -18.48 2.11
N SER A 69 -16.43 -18.04 0.91
CA SER A 69 -16.02 -18.94 -0.18
C SER A 69 -14.52 -19.25 -0.20
N PHE A 70 -13.71 -18.47 0.47
CA PHE A 70 -12.29 -18.68 0.71
C PHE A 70 -12.09 -18.71 2.22
N ASP A 71 -12.04 -19.89 2.75
CA ASP A 71 -11.83 -20.16 4.16
C ASP A 71 -10.70 -19.30 4.71
N VAL A 72 -11.07 -18.22 5.43
CA VAL A 72 -10.11 -17.32 6.10
C VAL A 72 -9.22 -18.17 7.03
N GLU A 73 -9.78 -19.23 7.61
CA GLU A 73 -9.07 -20.20 8.41
C GLU A 73 -8.03 -20.97 7.60
N GLU A 74 -8.32 -21.34 6.36
CA GLU A 74 -7.36 -22.04 5.50
C GLU A 74 -6.24 -21.12 5.02
N LYS A 75 -6.53 -19.87 4.71
CA LYS A 75 -5.49 -18.86 4.40
C LYS A 75 -4.66 -18.54 5.63
N ALA A 76 -5.25 -18.30 6.76
CA ALA A 76 -4.55 -18.00 7.99
C ALA A 76 -3.76 -19.23 8.50
N TYR A 77 -4.27 -20.43 8.39
CA TYR A 77 -3.55 -21.68 8.63
C TYR A 77 -2.37 -21.85 7.65
N LYS A 78 -2.57 -21.60 6.36
CA LYS A 78 -1.54 -21.68 5.32
C LYS A 78 -0.44 -20.63 5.49
N TYR A 79 -0.78 -19.44 5.94
CA TYR A 79 0.18 -18.38 6.29
C TYR A 79 0.76 -18.56 7.69
N GLY A 80 0.18 -19.42 8.54
CA GLY A 80 0.34 -19.46 9.97
C GLY A 80 1.43 -20.28 10.52
N ARG A 81 1.76 -21.36 9.98
CA ARG A 81 2.64 -22.34 10.63
C ARG A 81 2.26 -22.70 12.10
N LEU A 82 1.08 -22.29 12.56
CA LEU A 82 0.54 -22.82 13.81
C LEU A 82 -0.15 -24.14 13.53
N PRO A 83 0.04 -25.17 14.37
CA PRO A 83 -0.76 -26.38 14.30
C PRO A 83 -2.25 -26.02 14.40
N LYS A 84 -3.10 -26.70 13.60
CA LYS A 84 -4.55 -26.44 13.55
C LYS A 84 -5.19 -26.40 14.95
N GLU A 85 -4.78 -27.33 15.81
CA GLU A 85 -5.27 -27.40 17.21
C GLU A 85 -4.95 -26.16 18.05
N GLN A 86 -3.84 -25.48 17.79
CA GLN A 86 -3.49 -24.22 18.46
C GLN A 86 -4.27 -23.05 17.87
N TRP A 87 -4.43 -23.03 16.52
CA TRP A 87 -5.21 -22.03 15.82
C TRP A 87 -6.69 -22.03 16.24
N ASP A 88 -7.28 -23.20 16.35
CA ASP A 88 -8.70 -23.36 16.72
C ASP A 88 -9.01 -22.90 18.14
N LYS A 89 -8.00 -22.87 19.03
CA LYS A 89 -8.14 -22.36 20.41
C LYS A 89 -8.07 -20.83 20.53
N LEU A 90 -7.59 -20.13 19.48
CA LEU A 90 -7.47 -18.69 19.49
C LEU A 90 -8.83 -18.02 19.29
N THR A 91 -9.08 -16.95 20.02
CA THR A 91 -10.18 -16.03 19.76
C THR A 91 -9.99 -15.33 18.40
N TYR A 92 -11.05 -14.72 17.88
CA TYR A 92 -11.01 -14.01 16.61
C TYR A 92 -9.93 -12.89 16.62
N ILE A 93 -9.84 -12.13 17.68
CA ILE A 93 -8.85 -11.04 17.82
C ILE A 93 -7.42 -11.59 17.90
N GLU A 94 -7.19 -12.67 18.63
CA GLU A 94 -5.89 -13.32 18.67
C GLU A 94 -5.48 -13.86 17.29
N LYS A 95 -6.42 -14.40 16.52
CA LYS A 95 -6.17 -14.80 15.14
C LYS A 95 -5.73 -13.62 14.27
N LEU A 96 -6.37 -12.45 14.41
CA LEU A 96 -5.98 -11.23 13.70
C LEU A 96 -4.59 -10.74 14.14
N ASP A 97 -4.26 -10.81 15.42
CA ASP A 97 -2.92 -10.45 15.92
C ASP A 97 -1.85 -11.38 15.35
N VAL A 98 -2.12 -12.66 15.26
CA VAL A 98 -1.24 -13.62 14.59
C VAL A 98 -1.08 -13.29 13.10
N VAL A 99 -2.14 -12.92 12.38
CA VAL A 99 -2.06 -12.48 10.97
C VAL A 99 -1.23 -11.20 10.85
N LEU A 100 -1.42 -10.23 11.75
CA LEU A 100 -0.68 -8.98 11.78
C LEU A 100 0.82 -9.21 12.05
N GLU A 101 1.16 -10.01 13.04
CA GLU A 101 2.54 -10.37 13.36
C GLU A 101 3.25 -11.01 12.17
N ARG A 102 2.57 -11.90 11.47
CA ARG A 102 3.10 -12.55 10.26
C ARG A 102 3.28 -11.59 9.12
N TYR A 103 2.31 -10.70 8.90
CA TYR A 103 2.47 -9.63 7.94
C TYR A 103 3.73 -8.81 8.24
N GLN A 104 4.00 -8.52 9.51
CA GLN A 104 5.20 -7.78 9.95
C GLN A 104 6.50 -8.58 9.72
N ASN A 105 6.51 -9.88 10.02
CA ASN A 105 7.69 -10.72 10.03
C ASN A 105 7.90 -11.51 8.71
N SER A 106 6.91 -11.51 7.80
CA SER A 106 7.04 -12.19 6.52
C SER A 106 8.12 -11.53 5.67
N TRP A 107 8.92 -12.38 5.00
CA TRP A 107 9.79 -11.88 3.94
C TRP A 107 8.94 -11.28 2.82
N LYS A 108 9.25 -10.05 2.45
CA LYS A 108 8.52 -9.34 1.40
C LYS A 108 9.36 -9.36 0.12
N ASP A 109 8.74 -9.77 -0.98
CA ASP A 109 9.32 -9.61 -2.31
C ASP A 109 9.49 -8.11 -2.67
N LYS A 110 10.10 -7.83 -3.82
CA LYS A 110 10.38 -6.44 -4.23
C LYS A 110 9.13 -5.58 -4.36
N LEU A 111 7.99 -6.15 -4.70
CA LEU A 111 6.74 -5.43 -4.84
C LEU A 111 6.14 -5.12 -3.46
N ASN A 112 6.07 -6.14 -2.62
CA ASN A 112 5.49 -6.02 -1.29
C ASN A 112 6.32 -5.15 -0.35
N ILE A 113 7.65 -5.15 -0.47
CA ILE A 113 8.50 -4.24 0.31
C ILE A 113 8.35 -2.78 -0.14
N GLY A 114 8.11 -2.52 -1.44
CA GLY A 114 7.79 -1.20 -1.96
C GLY A 114 6.49 -0.67 -1.38
N LEU A 115 5.43 -1.49 -1.40
CA LEU A 115 4.14 -1.20 -0.80
C LEU A 115 4.26 -0.88 0.71
N GLU A 116 5.03 -1.70 1.45
CA GLU A 116 5.25 -1.47 2.88
C GLU A 116 6.03 -0.17 3.13
N PHE A 117 6.96 0.19 2.25
CA PHE A 117 7.70 1.43 2.34
C PHE A 117 6.79 2.65 2.09
N GLU A 118 5.89 2.59 1.11
CA GLU A 118 4.89 3.63 0.88
C GLU A 118 3.98 3.80 2.09
N ARG A 119 3.50 2.70 2.69
CA ARG A 119 2.70 2.72 3.92
C ARG A 119 3.45 3.33 5.10
N TYR A 120 4.72 2.96 5.28
CA TYR A 120 5.57 3.53 6.31
C TYR A 120 5.81 5.03 6.11
N CYS A 121 6.14 5.44 4.89
CA CYS A 121 6.31 6.85 4.55
C CYS A 121 5.01 7.63 4.79
N GLY A 122 3.86 7.08 4.38
CA GLY A 122 2.55 7.67 4.66
C GLY A 122 2.32 7.88 6.15
N TYR A 123 2.59 6.86 6.97
CA TYR A 123 2.51 6.94 8.43
C TYR A 123 3.36 8.07 9.02
N LEU A 124 4.58 8.31 8.50
CA LEU A 124 5.43 9.40 8.98
C LEU A 124 4.79 10.78 8.77
N TYR A 125 4.04 10.97 7.68
CA TYR A 125 3.32 12.22 7.42
C TYR A 125 1.99 12.31 8.16
N GLU A 126 1.30 11.20 8.31
CA GLU A 126 0.11 11.13 9.15
C GLU A 126 0.41 11.55 10.60
N ARG A 127 1.52 11.09 11.17
CA ARG A 127 2.01 11.53 12.50
C ARG A 127 2.26 13.04 12.60
N LYS A 128 2.56 13.69 11.48
CA LYS A 128 2.74 15.15 11.39
C LYS A 128 1.42 15.90 11.19
N GLY A 129 0.28 15.18 11.24
CA GLY A 129 -1.06 15.75 11.08
C GLY A 129 -1.49 16.00 9.64
N TYR A 130 -0.84 15.38 8.65
CA TYR A 130 -1.29 15.43 7.27
C TYR A 130 -2.36 14.37 7.02
N GLN A 131 -3.37 14.72 6.23
CA GLN A 131 -4.24 13.76 5.59
C GLN A 131 -3.48 13.14 4.40
N VAL A 132 -3.21 11.84 4.46
CA VAL A 132 -2.43 11.12 3.45
C VAL A 132 -3.33 10.24 2.61
N LYS A 133 -3.29 10.44 1.29
CA LYS A 133 -3.89 9.54 0.30
C LYS A 133 -2.77 8.68 -0.30
N TYR A 134 -2.93 7.37 -0.26
CA TYR A 134 -2.01 6.38 -0.80
C TYR A 134 -2.24 6.22 -2.31
N TRP A 135 -1.86 7.26 -3.07
CA TRP A 135 -2.21 7.42 -4.47
C TRP A 135 -1.63 6.32 -5.35
N GLY A 136 -0.35 5.94 -5.14
CA GLY A 136 0.33 4.89 -5.88
C GLY A 136 -0.31 3.52 -5.67
N ILE A 137 -0.69 3.19 -4.43
CA ILE A 137 -1.34 1.93 -4.10
C ILE A 137 -2.72 1.84 -4.76
N LEU A 138 -3.49 2.93 -4.73
CA LEU A 138 -4.85 2.97 -5.25
C LEU A 138 -4.90 3.00 -6.79
N ASN A 139 -3.94 3.65 -7.45
CA ASN A 139 -3.96 3.84 -8.91
C ASN A 139 -2.94 2.94 -9.65
N GLY A 140 -2.06 2.27 -8.94
CA GLY A 140 -1.04 1.40 -9.51
C GLY A 140 -0.16 2.16 -10.51
N LYS A 141 0.08 1.61 -11.69
CA LYS A 141 0.94 2.24 -12.72
C LYS A 141 0.39 3.53 -13.32
N ALA A 142 -0.89 3.84 -13.11
CA ALA A 142 -1.52 5.07 -13.56
C ALA A 142 -1.28 6.26 -12.60
N ASP A 143 -0.49 6.05 -11.54
CA ASP A 143 -0.12 7.05 -10.52
C ASP A 143 0.69 8.23 -11.08
N GLY A 144 1.27 8.07 -12.27
CA GLY A 144 2.18 9.04 -12.88
C GLY A 144 3.50 9.18 -12.13
N GLY A 145 3.80 8.30 -11.16
CA GLY A 145 5.00 8.34 -10.32
C GLY A 145 4.85 9.14 -9.02
N ILE A 146 3.62 9.48 -8.63
CA ILE A 146 3.29 10.03 -7.30
C ILE A 146 2.71 8.90 -6.46
N ASP A 147 3.39 8.52 -5.39
CA ASP A 147 2.96 7.42 -4.52
C ASP A 147 2.02 7.90 -3.41
N LEU A 148 2.29 9.09 -2.83
CA LEU A 148 1.47 9.66 -1.77
C LEU A 148 1.10 11.11 -2.07
N VAL A 149 -0.13 11.49 -1.75
CA VAL A 149 -0.57 12.88 -1.71
C VAL A 149 -0.94 13.22 -0.28
N ALA A 150 -0.16 14.09 0.38
CA ALA A 150 -0.40 14.49 1.75
C ALA A 150 -0.88 15.94 1.82
N LYS A 151 -1.99 16.20 2.49
CA LYS A 151 -2.61 17.52 2.59
C LYS A 151 -2.74 17.97 4.04
N SER A 152 -2.43 19.23 4.28
CA SER A 152 -2.79 19.96 5.51
C SER A 152 -3.66 21.16 5.17
N LYS A 153 -4.05 21.96 6.16
CA LYS A 153 -4.82 23.19 5.90
C LYS A 153 -4.09 24.18 4.97
N THR A 154 -2.77 24.15 4.95
CA THR A 154 -1.95 25.16 4.25
C THR A 154 -1.03 24.60 3.18
N LYS A 155 -0.81 23.29 3.17
CA LYS A 155 0.21 22.65 2.32
C LYS A 155 -0.32 21.40 1.62
N THR A 156 0.10 21.21 0.38
CA THR A 156 -0.05 19.95 -0.37
C THR A 156 1.33 19.39 -0.67
N LEU A 157 1.54 18.12 -0.37
CA LEU A 157 2.78 17.41 -0.62
C LEU A 157 2.54 16.34 -1.68
N TYR A 158 3.33 16.35 -2.75
CA TYR A 158 3.41 15.29 -3.74
C TYR A 158 4.67 14.48 -3.46
N ILE A 159 4.52 13.21 -3.12
CA ILE A 159 5.59 12.39 -2.57
C ILE A 159 5.79 11.16 -3.45
N GLN A 160 7.03 10.89 -3.81
CA GLN A 160 7.45 9.64 -4.42
C GLN A 160 8.29 8.84 -3.41
N CYS A 161 8.04 7.54 -3.34
CA CYS A 161 8.72 6.59 -2.46
C CYS A 161 9.53 5.59 -3.29
N LYS A 162 10.84 5.49 -3.07
CA LYS A 162 11.71 4.57 -3.80
C LYS A 162 12.45 3.64 -2.83
N TYR A 163 12.01 2.38 -2.78
CA TYR A 163 12.69 1.34 -2.02
C TYR A 163 13.51 0.44 -2.95
N TRP A 164 14.67 0.95 -3.37
CA TRP A 164 15.57 0.18 -4.24
C TRP A 164 16.64 -0.57 -3.42
N GLY A 165 17.27 -1.57 -4.03
CA GLY A 165 18.44 -2.22 -3.43
C GLY A 165 19.63 -1.24 -3.37
N THR A 166 20.51 -1.45 -2.42
CA THR A 166 21.66 -0.57 -2.13
C THR A 166 22.64 -0.37 -3.30
N SER A 167 22.60 -1.21 -4.32
CA SER A 167 23.40 -1.09 -5.54
C SER A 167 22.88 -0.06 -6.56
N LYS A 168 21.73 0.56 -6.31
CA LYS A 168 21.13 1.54 -7.23
C LYS A 168 21.13 2.93 -6.61
N THR A 169 21.65 3.90 -7.35
CA THR A 169 21.62 5.31 -6.99
C THR A 169 20.52 6.04 -7.74
N ILE A 170 19.82 6.94 -7.07
CA ILE A 170 18.83 7.82 -7.71
C ILE A 170 19.56 8.88 -8.53
N ARG A 171 19.13 9.07 -9.76
CA ARG A 171 19.69 10.03 -10.71
C ARG A 171 18.66 11.10 -11.09
N GLU A 172 19.10 12.12 -11.83
CA GLU A 172 18.32 13.32 -12.20
C GLU A 172 17.03 13.01 -12.96
N ASN A 173 17.01 11.93 -13.76
CA ASN A 173 15.82 11.51 -14.48
C ASN A 173 14.65 11.18 -13.54
N THR A 174 14.93 10.62 -12.37
CA THR A 174 13.92 10.37 -11.34
C THR A 174 13.36 11.67 -10.80
N ILE A 175 14.21 12.68 -10.58
CA ILE A 175 13.79 14.00 -10.08
C ILE A 175 12.94 14.72 -11.14
N SER A 176 13.37 14.67 -12.42
CA SER A 176 12.61 15.25 -13.54
C SER A 176 11.22 14.62 -13.65
N GLN A 177 11.15 13.31 -13.58
CA GLN A 177 9.89 12.56 -13.63
C GLN A 177 8.97 12.95 -12.47
N LEU A 178 9.49 12.96 -11.25
CA LEU A 178 8.73 13.33 -10.05
C LEU A 178 8.19 14.75 -10.15
N PHE A 179 9.01 15.72 -10.55
CA PHE A 179 8.58 17.11 -10.68
C PHE A 179 7.53 17.27 -11.78
N GLY A 180 7.74 16.63 -12.95
CA GLY A 180 6.77 16.62 -14.05
C GLY A 180 5.44 15.98 -13.65
N SER A 181 5.48 14.89 -12.88
CA SER A 181 4.27 14.22 -12.37
C SER A 181 3.50 15.08 -11.36
N ALA A 182 4.21 15.76 -10.47
CA ALA A 182 3.60 16.70 -9.53
C ALA A 182 2.95 17.88 -10.24
N LEU A 183 3.61 18.44 -11.25
CA LEU A 183 3.05 19.49 -12.11
C LEU A 183 1.82 18.99 -12.85
N LYS A 184 1.90 17.82 -13.50
CA LYS A 184 0.75 17.23 -14.21
C LYS A 184 -0.44 17.05 -13.27
N MET A 185 -0.24 16.50 -12.08
CA MET A 185 -1.32 16.31 -11.10
C MET A 185 -1.91 17.65 -10.63
N ALA A 186 -1.11 18.71 -10.52
CA ALA A 186 -1.61 20.05 -10.19
C ALA A 186 -2.45 20.62 -11.33
N LEU A 187 -2.00 20.47 -12.58
CA LEU A 187 -2.75 20.89 -13.78
C LEU A 187 -4.08 20.14 -13.92
N ASP A 188 -4.08 18.83 -13.70
CA ASP A 188 -5.29 18.00 -13.73
C ASP A 188 -6.30 18.41 -12.62
N ASN A 189 -5.82 19.03 -11.54
CA ASN A 189 -6.65 19.64 -10.48
C ASN A 189 -7.02 21.12 -10.75
N GLY A 190 -6.83 21.62 -11.95
CA GLY A 190 -7.23 22.97 -12.37
C GLY A 190 -6.25 24.09 -12.04
N GLU A 191 -5.01 23.76 -11.62
CA GLU A 191 -3.96 24.75 -11.45
C GLU A 191 -3.36 25.18 -12.81
N THR A 192 -2.74 26.38 -12.88
CA THR A 192 -1.89 26.72 -14.01
C THR A 192 -0.43 26.47 -13.68
N TYR A 193 0.44 26.43 -14.68
CA TYR A 193 1.89 26.30 -14.51
C TYR A 193 2.43 27.39 -13.58
N GLU A 194 2.06 28.66 -13.83
CA GLU A 194 2.52 29.81 -13.05
C GLU A 194 2.09 29.72 -11.59
N THR A 195 0.83 29.31 -11.37
CA THR A 195 0.28 29.11 -10.02
C THR A 195 1.00 28.00 -9.29
N PHE A 196 1.28 26.88 -9.97
CA PHE A 196 2.05 25.77 -9.41
C PHE A 196 3.44 26.23 -8.97
N ILE A 197 4.21 26.87 -9.86
CA ILE A 197 5.56 27.36 -9.56
C ILE A 197 5.53 28.38 -8.41
N LYS A 198 4.58 29.31 -8.41
CA LYS A 198 4.40 30.27 -7.31
C LYS A 198 4.14 29.56 -5.97
N LYS A 199 3.31 28.53 -5.97
CA LYS A 199 2.99 27.74 -4.76
C LYS A 199 4.19 26.90 -4.31
N VAL A 200 5.00 26.36 -5.22
CA VAL A 200 6.24 25.64 -4.89
C VAL A 200 7.24 26.59 -4.23
N LYS A 201 7.48 27.78 -4.82
CA LYS A 201 8.36 28.80 -4.24
C LYS A 201 7.88 29.31 -2.87
N ALA A 202 6.55 29.38 -2.66
CA ALA A 202 5.94 29.78 -1.40
C ALA A 202 5.77 28.61 -0.41
N GLU A 203 6.31 27.44 -0.70
CA GLU A 203 6.21 26.19 0.08
C GLU A 203 4.78 25.74 0.40
N LYS A 204 3.80 26.21 -0.33
CA LYS A 204 2.40 25.74 -0.26
C LYS A 204 2.21 24.41 -0.97
N ILE A 205 2.99 24.15 -2.02
CA ILE A 205 3.19 22.85 -2.64
C ILE A 205 4.63 22.43 -2.39
N ARG A 206 4.83 21.19 -1.99
CA ARG A 206 6.16 20.57 -1.86
C ARG A 206 6.20 19.29 -2.66
N VAL A 207 7.23 19.13 -3.47
CA VAL A 207 7.56 17.92 -4.21
C VAL A 207 8.64 17.19 -3.43
N ILE A 208 8.43 15.92 -3.09
CA ILE A 208 9.27 15.22 -2.11
C ILE A 208 9.66 13.85 -2.63
N LEU A 209 10.93 13.53 -2.57
CA LEU A 209 11.46 12.19 -2.81
C LEU A 209 11.89 11.56 -1.49
N LEU A 210 11.33 10.39 -1.19
CA LEU A 210 11.72 9.56 -0.05
C LEU A 210 12.34 8.26 -0.59
N THR A 211 13.57 7.95 -0.16
CA THR A 211 14.27 6.79 -0.68
C THR A 211 15.09 6.06 0.38
N LYS A 212 15.21 4.74 0.22
CA LYS A 212 16.16 3.93 0.98
C LYS A 212 17.59 4.11 0.48
N THR A 213 17.76 4.32 -0.82
CA THR A 213 19.08 4.38 -1.46
C THR A 213 19.65 5.80 -1.46
N GLU A 214 20.92 5.90 -1.83
CA GLU A 214 21.60 7.19 -2.01
C GLU A 214 21.11 7.89 -3.27
N ILE A 215 21.23 9.21 -3.24
CA ILE A 215 20.95 10.11 -4.36
C ILE A 215 22.28 10.64 -4.87
N SER A 216 22.50 10.68 -6.19
CA SER A 216 23.74 11.20 -6.76
C SER A 216 23.88 12.71 -6.48
N GLU A 217 25.11 13.21 -6.44
CA GLU A 217 25.35 14.65 -6.17
C GLU A 217 24.75 15.54 -7.26
N GLU A 218 24.76 15.07 -8.52
CA GLU A 218 24.10 15.75 -9.64
C GLU A 218 22.58 15.84 -9.41
N ALA A 219 21.96 14.73 -8.94
CA ALA A 219 20.54 14.71 -8.65
C ALA A 219 20.19 15.58 -7.43
N LYS A 220 21.04 15.64 -6.40
CA LYS A 220 20.87 16.57 -5.25
C LYS A 220 20.91 18.03 -5.71
N THR A 221 21.90 18.39 -6.50
CA THR A 221 22.00 19.73 -7.10
C THR A 221 20.76 20.05 -7.95
N PHE A 222 20.21 19.05 -8.65
CA PHE A 222 19.00 19.22 -9.45
C PHE A 222 17.76 19.38 -8.59
N CYS A 223 17.67 18.67 -7.45
CA CYS A 223 16.62 18.88 -6.45
C CYS A 223 16.59 20.33 -5.96
N GLU A 224 17.74 20.89 -5.63
CA GLU A 224 17.85 22.29 -5.18
C GLU A 224 17.32 23.28 -6.22
N LYS A 225 17.71 23.10 -7.51
CA LYS A 225 17.24 23.94 -8.61
C LYS A 225 15.72 23.90 -8.82
N LEU A 226 15.11 22.76 -8.55
CA LEU A 226 13.66 22.55 -8.70
C LEU A 226 12.85 22.73 -7.40
N ASN A 227 13.49 23.05 -6.28
CA ASN A 227 12.88 23.05 -4.95
C ASN A 227 12.22 21.69 -4.61
N VAL A 228 12.84 20.59 -5.02
CA VAL A 228 12.44 19.23 -4.63
C VAL A 228 13.12 18.89 -3.32
N ILE A 229 12.33 18.51 -2.32
CA ILE A 229 12.85 18.05 -1.04
C ILE A 229 13.17 16.56 -1.17
N TYR A 230 14.29 16.13 -0.61
CA TYR A 230 14.62 14.71 -0.59
C TYR A 230 15.04 14.24 0.81
N GLN A 231 14.81 12.97 1.05
CA GLN A 231 15.34 12.25 2.20
C GLN A 231 15.82 10.88 1.75
N GLU A 232 17.08 10.60 1.95
CA GLU A 232 17.73 9.33 1.60
C GLU A 232 17.96 8.46 2.85
N LYS A 233 18.30 7.18 2.64
CA LYS A 233 18.62 6.22 3.71
C LYS A 233 17.49 6.00 4.71
N ILE A 234 16.24 6.07 4.22
CA ILE A 234 15.09 5.78 5.05
C ILE A 234 14.93 4.27 5.17
N GLU A 235 14.92 3.78 6.39
CA GLU A 235 14.63 2.38 6.69
C GLU A 235 13.26 2.23 7.33
N ILE A 236 12.58 1.14 6.98
CA ILE A 236 11.29 0.80 7.57
C ILE A 236 11.54 0.34 9.00
N LYS A 237 10.99 1.05 9.98
CA LYS A 237 11.00 0.59 11.37
C LYS A 237 10.02 -0.56 11.54
N GLN A 238 10.48 -1.65 12.16
CA GLN A 238 9.63 -2.82 12.40
C GLN A 238 8.49 -2.52 13.40
N ASP A 239 8.76 -1.66 14.36
CA ASP A 239 7.91 -1.33 15.51
C ASP A 239 6.93 -0.16 15.26
N TYR A 240 6.59 0.18 14.00
CA TYR A 240 5.55 1.19 13.79
C TYR A 240 4.14 0.58 13.85
N PRO A 241 3.15 1.32 14.40
CA PRO A 241 1.79 0.81 14.55
C PRO A 241 1.08 0.70 13.20
N ARG A 242 0.62 -0.50 12.86
CA ARG A 242 0.00 -0.81 11.56
C ARG A 242 -1.52 -0.89 11.61
N VAL A 243 -2.12 -1.04 12.78
CA VAL A 243 -3.59 -1.08 12.91
C VAL A 243 -4.14 0.34 12.80
N LYS A 244 -4.94 0.63 11.79
CA LYS A 244 -5.61 1.93 11.62
C LYS A 244 -6.90 1.95 12.43
N LEU A 245 -7.09 2.95 13.27
CA LEU A 245 -8.30 3.14 14.07
C LEU A 245 -9.11 4.30 13.47
N VAL A 246 -10.35 4.03 13.11
CA VAL A 246 -11.26 5.01 12.51
C VAL A 246 -12.44 5.21 13.46
N TYR A 247 -12.69 6.45 13.80
CA TYR A 247 -13.85 6.87 14.58
C TYR A 247 -14.82 7.65 13.69
N GLY A 248 -16.02 7.11 13.54
CA GLY A 248 -17.14 7.71 12.82
C GLY A 248 -18.43 7.45 13.59
N GLU A 249 -19.45 6.96 12.93
CA GLU A 249 -20.67 6.45 13.59
C GLU A 249 -20.34 5.22 14.46
N GLU A 250 -19.39 4.42 14.03
CA GLU A 250 -18.85 3.30 14.77
C GLU A 250 -17.32 3.39 14.88
N LYS A 251 -16.75 2.76 15.91
CA LYS A 251 -15.32 2.59 16.08
C LYS A 251 -14.86 1.35 15.32
N ILE A 252 -14.13 1.53 14.23
CA ILE A 252 -13.69 0.44 13.35
C ILE A 252 -12.17 0.45 13.25
N PHE A 253 -11.55 -0.72 13.30
CA PHE A 253 -10.13 -0.86 13.01
C PHE A 253 -9.89 -1.68 11.74
N TYR A 254 -8.74 -1.41 11.10
CA TYR A 254 -8.28 -2.05 9.88
C TYR A 254 -6.84 -2.52 10.03
N ILE A 255 -6.52 -3.67 9.46
CA ILE A 255 -5.15 -4.22 9.40
C ILE A 255 -4.62 -4.22 7.96
N PRO A 256 -3.30 -4.28 7.73
CA PRO A 256 -2.70 -4.17 6.40
C PRO A 256 -3.15 -5.20 5.36
N THR A 257 -3.78 -6.29 5.79
CA THR A 257 -4.34 -7.34 4.93
C THR A 257 -5.77 -7.06 4.48
N ASP A 258 -6.43 -6.06 5.05
CA ASP A 258 -7.78 -5.67 4.68
C ASP A 258 -7.79 -4.90 3.37
N LEU A 259 -8.77 -5.18 2.51
CA LEU A 259 -8.87 -4.57 1.18
C LEU A 259 -9.01 -3.04 1.22
N GLN A 260 -9.69 -2.52 2.26
CA GLN A 260 -9.92 -1.09 2.41
C GLN A 260 -8.81 -0.34 3.15
N TYR A 261 -7.81 -1.05 3.67
CA TYR A 261 -6.77 -0.45 4.51
C TYR A 261 -6.11 0.79 3.90
N ASP A 262 -5.79 0.76 2.60
CA ASP A 262 -5.11 1.86 1.92
C ASP A 262 -6.07 2.96 1.44
N ASN A 263 -7.37 2.69 1.42
CA ASN A 263 -8.41 3.69 1.16
C ASN A 263 -8.65 4.60 2.37
N ILE A 264 -8.30 4.14 3.57
CA ILE A 264 -8.50 4.91 4.80
C ILE A 264 -7.49 6.05 4.86
N ALA A 265 -7.98 7.27 4.66
CA ALA A 265 -7.23 8.49 4.86
C ALA A 265 -7.70 9.17 6.16
N PHE A 266 -6.75 9.51 7.03
CA PHE A 266 -7.07 10.24 8.25
C PHE A 266 -7.29 11.72 7.93
N GLY A 267 -8.41 12.28 8.39
CA GLY A 267 -8.72 13.68 8.19
C GLY A 267 -7.87 14.60 9.08
N SER A 268 -7.52 15.78 8.58
CA SER A 268 -6.79 16.81 9.35
C SER A 268 -7.59 17.36 10.54
N THR A 269 -8.88 17.05 10.62
CA THR A 269 -9.80 17.48 11.68
C THR A 269 -10.01 16.45 12.78
N ASN A 270 -9.65 15.19 12.55
CA ASN A 270 -9.76 14.14 13.56
C ASN A 270 -8.60 14.26 14.53
N LYS A 271 -8.85 14.90 15.68
CA LYS A 271 -7.93 14.94 16.82
C LYS A 271 -7.63 13.54 17.36
N ASP A 272 -8.46 12.56 17.02
CA ASP A 272 -8.34 11.15 17.41
C ASP A 272 -7.73 10.29 16.31
N TYR A 273 -6.74 10.85 15.57
CA TYR A 273 -5.88 10.04 14.78
C TYR A 273 -5.19 9.05 15.71
N SER A 274 -5.59 7.82 15.66
CA SER A 274 -4.94 6.79 16.44
C SER A 274 -4.66 5.55 15.59
N ARG A 275 -3.51 5.00 15.82
CA ARG A 275 -3.14 3.67 15.37
C ARG A 275 -2.89 2.82 16.63
N ALA A 276 -3.02 1.52 16.47
CA ALA A 276 -2.66 0.55 17.48
C ALA A 276 -1.53 -0.36 16.97
N PHE A 277 -0.80 -0.95 17.89
CA PHE A 277 0.24 -1.93 17.56
C PHE A 277 -0.35 -3.32 17.33
N THR A 278 -1.45 -3.63 18.03
CA THR A 278 -2.14 -4.93 17.99
C THR A 278 -3.64 -4.76 17.81
N CYS A 279 -4.30 -5.81 17.33
CA CYS A 279 -5.76 -5.85 17.23
C CYS A 279 -6.39 -5.88 18.62
N LYS A 280 -5.73 -6.53 19.58
CA LYS A 280 -6.17 -6.56 20.98
C LYS A 280 -6.20 -5.15 21.58
N GLU A 281 -5.14 -4.34 21.36
CA GLU A 281 -5.13 -2.94 21.78
C GLU A 281 -6.29 -2.13 21.17
N ALA A 282 -6.63 -2.40 19.90
CA ALA A 282 -7.76 -1.76 19.24
C ALA A 282 -9.09 -2.17 19.86
N GLU A 283 -9.28 -3.46 20.16
CA GLU A 283 -10.47 -3.98 20.83
C GLU A 283 -10.64 -3.41 22.22
N GLU A 284 -9.57 -3.34 23.03
CA GLU A 284 -9.57 -2.75 24.38
C GLU A 284 -9.98 -1.26 24.37
N LYS A 285 -9.70 -0.53 23.27
CA LYS A 285 -10.16 0.85 23.03
C LYS A 285 -11.60 0.91 22.52
N GLY A 286 -12.28 -0.23 22.39
CA GLY A 286 -13.67 -0.36 21.95
C GLY A 286 -13.86 -0.30 20.43
N TYR A 287 -12.80 -0.56 19.65
CA TYR A 287 -12.90 -0.69 18.19
C TYR A 287 -13.18 -2.14 17.82
N ARG A 288 -14.07 -2.34 16.85
CA ARG A 288 -14.28 -3.64 16.21
C ARG A 288 -13.51 -3.72 14.89
N HIS A 289 -13.21 -4.92 14.43
CA HIS A 289 -12.67 -5.11 13.09
C HIS A 289 -13.65 -4.63 12.01
N CYS A 290 -13.16 -4.22 10.87
CA CYS A 290 -13.97 -3.72 9.75
C CYS A 290 -14.99 -4.74 9.23
N TYR A 291 -14.73 -6.03 9.40
CA TYR A 291 -15.70 -7.07 9.09
C TYR A 291 -16.65 -7.27 10.27
N LYS A 292 -17.96 -7.08 10.03
CA LYS A 292 -18.98 -7.38 11.03
C LYS A 292 -18.99 -8.90 11.27
N TRP A 293 -18.31 -9.34 12.33
CA TRP A 293 -18.56 -10.64 12.89
C TRP A 293 -19.98 -10.62 13.46
N ARG A 294 -20.94 -11.19 12.74
CA ARG A 294 -22.20 -11.61 13.35
C ARG A 294 -21.93 -12.97 13.97
N GLY A 295 -21.41 -12.93 15.21
CA GLY A 295 -21.37 -14.11 16.04
C GLY A 295 -22.79 -14.67 16.23
N ASN A 296 -23.00 -15.86 15.78
CA ASN A 296 -23.90 -16.84 16.34
C ASN A 296 -23.07 -18.07 16.62
#